data_4c2db9baa0dc3a7b80f721661000defb
#
_entry.id   4c2db9baa0dc3a7b80f721661000defb
#
_cell.length_a   1.000
_cell.length_b   1.000
_cell.length_c   1.000
_cell.angle_alpha   90.00
_cell.angle_beta   90.00
_cell.angle_gamma   90.00
#
_symmetry.space_group_name_H-M   'P 1'
#
loop_
_entity.id
_entity.type
_entity.pdbx_description
1 polymer ?
#
loop_
_entity_poly.entity_id
_entity_poly.type
_entity_poly.pdbx_seq_one_letter_code
_entity_poly.pdbx_strand_id
1 'polypeptide(L)'
;DYEERLYAAGRIPGSFMRRESRPPERATLACRLIDRPIRPLFPSWMRDDLQIVATVMSVDERVPPDVLAVTGASLATLLAKIPFYGPMAAVRVGLLGDDFILNPSYREIERSELDLVVAGTAEGVVMVEAGAQQLPEEDMIEAIDFGYEAVLELIRHQKETIAELGIELSLIHI
;
A
#
# COMPACT_ATOMS: atom_id res chain seq x y z
N ASP A 1 1.50 6.78 10.43
CA ASP A 1 2.69 6.07 10.99
C ASP A 1 2.72 4.63 10.51
N TYR A 2 3.94 4.11 10.24
CA TYR A 2 4.15 2.73 9.85
C TYR A 2 5.22 2.11 10.76
N GLU A 3 4.91 0.94 11.34
CA GLU A 3 5.75 0.28 12.31
C GLU A 3 6.00 -1.18 11.93
N GLU A 4 7.26 -1.52 11.66
CA GLU A 4 7.73 -2.90 11.55
C GLU A 4 8.42 -3.28 12.86
N ARG A 5 7.79 -4.09 13.66
CA ARG A 5 8.33 -4.55 14.93
C ARG A 5 9.15 -5.83 14.76
N LEU A 6 10.25 -5.97 15.49
CA LEU A 6 11.10 -7.16 15.42
C LEU A 6 10.36 -8.43 15.80
N TYR A 7 9.37 -8.34 16.69
CA TYR A 7 8.55 -9.49 17.08
C TYR A 7 7.69 -10.05 15.92
N ALA A 8 7.35 -9.23 14.92
CA ALA A 8 6.62 -9.70 13.74
C ALA A 8 7.40 -10.77 12.95
N ALA A 9 8.73 -10.71 13.00
CA ALA A 9 9.65 -11.71 12.43
C ALA A 9 10.16 -12.70 13.47
N GLY A 10 9.53 -12.80 14.65
CA GLY A 10 9.96 -13.68 15.74
C GLY A 10 11.30 -13.30 16.40
N ARG A 11 11.72 -12.05 16.28
CA ARG A 11 13.01 -11.58 16.77
C ARG A 11 12.85 -10.70 18.02
N ILE A 12 13.85 -10.73 18.90
CA ILE A 12 13.95 -9.86 20.07
C ILE A 12 14.97 -8.76 19.78
N PRO A 13 14.73 -7.50 20.21
CA PRO A 13 15.71 -6.42 20.06
C PRO A 13 17.06 -6.80 20.67
N GLY A 14 18.14 -6.71 19.87
CA GLY A 14 19.49 -7.12 20.24
C GLY A 14 20.28 -6.10 21.07
N SER A 15 19.70 -4.92 21.37
CA SER A 15 20.37 -3.89 22.17
C SER A 15 20.37 -4.26 23.67
N PHE A 16 21.30 -3.69 24.43
CA PHE A 16 21.36 -3.82 25.88
C PHE A 16 20.03 -3.48 26.58
N MET A 17 19.34 -2.45 26.08
CA MET A 17 18.05 -2.01 26.62
C MET A 17 16.88 -2.89 26.15
N ARG A 18 17.10 -3.85 25.26
CA ARG A 18 16.07 -4.75 24.67
C ARG A 18 14.82 -4.01 24.16
N ARG A 19 15.01 -2.84 23.62
CA ARG A 19 13.96 -2.06 22.98
C ARG A 19 14.38 -1.63 21.59
N GLU A 20 13.37 -1.42 20.76
CA GLU A 20 13.56 -0.90 19.44
C GLU A 20 13.94 0.58 19.50
N SER A 21 14.85 0.99 18.64
CA SER A 21 15.28 2.37 18.48
C SER A 21 14.33 3.13 17.55
N ARG A 22 14.80 4.23 16.98
CA ARG A 22 14.02 5.00 15.98
C ARG A 22 13.61 4.10 14.81
N PRO A 23 12.44 4.40 14.17
CA PRO A 23 12.03 3.69 12.96
C PRO A 23 13.16 3.68 11.92
N PRO A 24 13.43 2.55 11.26
CA PRO A 24 14.40 2.48 10.18
C PRO A 24 13.94 3.33 8.98
N GLU A 25 14.88 3.72 8.12
CA GLU A 25 14.58 4.50 6.92
C GLU A 25 13.49 3.85 6.06
N ARG A 26 13.51 2.54 5.92
CA ARG A 26 12.49 1.76 5.23
C ARG A 26 11.09 2.01 5.77
N ALA A 27 10.93 2.07 7.09
CA ALA A 27 9.63 2.35 7.70
C ALA A 27 9.15 3.78 7.41
N THR A 28 10.07 4.73 7.34
CA THR A 28 9.76 6.12 6.96
C THR A 28 9.32 6.21 5.49
N LEU A 29 9.97 5.46 4.60
CA LEU A 29 9.58 5.39 3.18
C LEU A 29 8.22 4.71 3.01
N ALA A 30 7.96 3.60 3.70
CA ALA A 30 6.65 2.94 3.70
C ALA A 30 5.54 3.86 4.24
N CYS A 31 5.82 4.64 5.28
CA CYS A 31 4.89 5.65 5.79
C CYS A 31 4.53 6.69 4.70
N ARG A 32 5.50 7.14 3.92
CA ARG A 32 5.28 8.08 2.80
C ARG A 32 4.54 7.41 1.65
N LEU A 33 4.80 6.13 1.40
CA LEU A 33 4.09 5.34 0.38
C LEU A 33 2.59 5.24 0.70
N ILE A 34 2.21 5.14 1.99
CA ILE A 34 0.83 5.14 2.44
C ILE A 34 0.22 6.54 2.37
N ASP A 35 0.92 7.56 2.85
CA ASP A 35 0.42 8.92 2.98
C ASP A 35 0.15 9.59 1.62
N ARG A 36 1.04 9.41 0.64
CA ARG A 36 0.96 10.09 -0.66
C ARG A 36 -0.33 9.80 -1.43
N PRO A 37 -0.77 8.54 -1.60
CA PRO A 37 -1.99 8.25 -2.34
C PRO A 37 -3.27 8.49 -1.54
N ILE A 38 -3.25 8.38 -0.21
CA ILE A 38 -4.45 8.51 0.61
C ILE A 38 -4.81 9.98 0.90
N ARG A 39 -3.80 10.84 1.08
CA ARG A 39 -3.97 12.24 1.47
C ARG A 39 -4.88 13.04 0.53
N PRO A 40 -4.74 12.98 -0.82
CA PRO A 40 -5.58 13.74 -1.73
C PRO A 40 -7.04 13.26 -1.78
N LEU A 41 -7.33 12.09 -1.22
CA LEU A 41 -8.68 11.51 -1.21
C LEU A 41 -9.55 11.99 -0.05
N PHE A 42 -9.02 12.81 0.84
CA PHE A 42 -9.83 13.46 1.89
C PHE A 42 -10.46 14.77 1.39
N PRO A 43 -11.71 15.05 1.79
CA PRO A 43 -12.37 16.29 1.41
C PRO A 43 -11.63 17.53 1.89
N SER A 44 -11.55 18.57 1.07
CA SER A 44 -10.84 19.83 1.39
C SER A 44 -11.43 20.60 2.57
N TRP A 45 -12.69 20.38 2.93
CA TRP A 45 -13.34 20.98 4.09
C TRP A 45 -13.00 20.28 5.41
N MET A 46 -12.49 19.04 5.38
CA MET A 46 -12.08 18.30 6.57
C MET A 46 -10.89 19.00 7.23
N ARG A 47 -11.04 19.37 8.50
CA ARG A 47 -10.02 20.09 9.29
C ARG A 47 -9.54 19.29 10.50
N ASP A 48 -10.17 18.15 10.76
CA ASP A 48 -9.82 17.28 11.87
C ASP A 48 -8.48 16.60 11.62
N ASP A 49 -7.69 16.45 12.67
CA ASP A 49 -6.46 15.67 12.62
C ASP A 49 -6.79 14.19 12.49
N LEU A 50 -6.19 13.54 11.50
CA LEU A 50 -6.31 12.12 11.26
C LEU A 50 -4.97 11.43 11.40
N GLN A 51 -4.92 10.42 12.25
CA GLN A 51 -3.77 9.53 12.37
C GLN A 51 -4.14 8.12 11.93
N ILE A 52 -3.37 7.58 10.99
CA ILE A 52 -3.44 6.17 10.59
C ILE A 52 -2.15 5.51 11.05
N VAL A 53 -2.28 4.42 11.81
CA VAL A 53 -1.14 3.63 12.31
C VAL A 53 -1.22 2.23 11.71
N ALA A 54 -0.24 1.88 10.90
CA ALA A 54 -0.09 0.53 10.35
C ALA A 54 1.01 -0.19 11.12
N THR A 55 0.65 -1.22 11.88
CA THR A 55 1.60 -2.03 12.64
C THR A 55 1.69 -3.43 12.06
N VAL A 56 2.89 -3.82 11.63
CA VAL A 56 3.15 -5.18 11.13
C VAL A 56 3.24 -6.13 12.32
N MET A 57 2.23 -6.98 12.49
CA MET A 57 2.13 -7.93 13.60
C MET A 57 2.74 -9.29 13.30
N SER A 58 2.76 -9.67 12.02
CA SER A 58 3.37 -10.91 11.51
C SER A 58 3.85 -10.67 10.09
N VAL A 59 4.99 -11.22 9.72
CA VAL A 59 5.58 -11.06 8.40
C VAL A 59 5.99 -12.40 7.82
N ASP A 60 5.70 -12.62 6.55
CA ASP A 60 6.33 -13.62 5.71
C ASP A 60 7.44 -12.89 4.92
N GLU A 61 8.67 -13.37 4.98
CA GLU A 61 9.81 -12.77 4.26
C GLU A 61 9.65 -12.79 2.72
N ARG A 62 8.58 -13.40 2.21
CA ARG A 62 8.26 -13.42 0.78
C ARG A 62 7.51 -12.18 0.33
N VAL A 63 6.64 -11.62 1.15
CA VAL A 63 5.74 -10.53 0.75
C VAL A 63 6.08 -9.24 1.50
N PRO A 64 6.50 -8.18 0.79
CA PRO A 64 6.68 -6.86 1.40
C PRO A 64 5.36 -6.34 1.99
N PRO A 65 5.31 -5.94 3.28
CA PRO A 65 4.06 -5.53 3.91
C PRO A 65 3.64 -4.08 3.62
N ASP A 66 4.49 -3.27 3.02
CA ASP A 66 4.29 -1.85 2.77
C ASP A 66 3.10 -1.57 1.85
N VAL A 67 3.00 -2.30 0.73
CA VAL A 67 1.91 -2.15 -0.24
C VAL A 67 0.58 -2.64 0.34
N LEU A 68 0.61 -3.74 1.11
CA LEU A 68 -0.58 -4.22 1.82
C LEU A 68 -1.08 -3.18 2.84
N ALA A 69 -0.17 -2.45 3.48
CA ALA A 69 -0.50 -1.40 4.44
C ALA A 69 -1.26 -0.22 3.78
N VAL A 70 -1.01 0.09 2.50
CA VAL A 70 -1.78 1.09 1.74
C VAL A 70 -3.25 0.67 1.64
N THR A 71 -3.50 -0.56 1.20
CA THR A 71 -4.85 -1.13 1.09
C THR A 71 -5.53 -1.24 2.46
N GLY A 72 -4.78 -1.67 3.49
CA GLY A 72 -5.25 -1.73 4.87
C GLY A 72 -5.63 -0.36 5.45
N ALA A 73 -4.86 0.69 5.15
CA ALA A 73 -5.17 2.06 5.55
C ALA A 73 -6.49 2.56 4.91
N SER A 74 -6.70 2.25 3.63
CA SER A 74 -7.96 2.55 2.94
C SER A 74 -9.15 1.87 3.62
N LEU A 75 -9.06 0.57 3.83
CA LEU A 75 -10.13 -0.20 4.47
C LEU A 75 -10.41 0.28 5.89
N ALA A 76 -9.38 0.55 6.70
CA ALA A 76 -9.53 1.06 8.05
C ALA A 76 -10.25 2.42 8.09
N THR A 77 -9.93 3.32 7.15
CA THR A 77 -10.58 4.63 7.01
C THR A 77 -12.08 4.48 6.69
N LEU A 78 -12.43 3.55 5.80
CA LEU A 78 -13.81 3.25 5.45
C LEU A 78 -14.58 2.63 6.63
N LEU A 79 -13.98 1.68 7.33
CA LEU A 79 -14.57 1.04 8.53
C LEU A 79 -14.80 2.05 9.66
N ALA A 80 -13.93 3.04 9.78
CA ALA A 80 -14.07 4.14 10.75
C ALA A 80 -15.12 5.19 10.33
N LYS A 81 -15.74 5.03 9.15
CA LYS A 81 -16.72 5.97 8.57
C LYS A 81 -16.20 7.40 8.41
N ILE A 82 -14.89 7.54 8.23
CA ILE A 82 -14.27 8.83 7.99
C ILE A 82 -14.57 9.27 6.57
N PRO A 83 -14.95 10.56 6.32
CA PRO A 83 -15.16 11.07 4.98
C PRO A 83 -13.92 10.89 4.08
N PHE A 84 -14.06 10.10 3.01
CA PHE A 84 -12.93 9.67 2.19
C PHE A 84 -13.41 9.27 0.79
N TYR A 85 -12.73 9.73 -0.26
CA TYR A 85 -13.05 9.40 -1.67
C TYR A 85 -12.42 8.08 -2.11
N GLY A 86 -12.56 7.05 -1.28
CA GLY A 86 -12.12 5.69 -1.55
C GLY A 86 -13.30 4.76 -1.88
N PRO A 87 -13.06 3.45 -1.93
CA PRO A 87 -11.83 2.73 -1.58
C PRO A 87 -10.65 2.95 -2.52
N MET A 88 -9.46 2.76 -1.97
CA MET A 88 -8.19 2.81 -2.66
C MET A 88 -7.40 1.52 -2.38
N ALA A 89 -6.63 1.07 -3.35
CA ALA A 89 -5.71 -0.04 -3.17
C ALA A 89 -4.37 0.24 -3.85
N ALA A 90 -3.35 -0.55 -3.51
CA ALA A 90 -2.06 -0.50 -4.18
C ALA A 90 -1.54 -1.91 -4.43
N VAL A 91 -0.73 -2.03 -5.47
CA VAL A 91 0.02 -3.23 -5.81
C VAL A 91 1.44 -2.85 -6.19
N ARG A 92 2.36 -3.81 -6.07
CA ARG A 92 3.71 -3.72 -6.60
C ARG A 92 3.81 -4.57 -7.85
N VAL A 93 4.46 -4.04 -8.89
CA VAL A 93 4.73 -4.74 -10.14
C VAL A 93 6.23 -4.83 -10.34
N GLY A 94 6.71 -6.02 -10.60
CA GLY A 94 8.08 -6.30 -11.03
C GLY A 94 8.13 -6.78 -12.47
N LEU A 95 9.30 -6.71 -13.10
CA LEU A 95 9.59 -7.26 -14.42
C LEU A 95 10.77 -8.22 -14.33
N LEU A 96 10.55 -9.49 -14.64
CA LEU A 96 11.58 -10.52 -14.68
C LEU A 96 11.63 -11.13 -16.07
N GLY A 97 12.65 -10.75 -16.84
CA GLY A 97 12.67 -11.06 -18.28
C GLY A 97 11.54 -10.31 -18.97
N ASP A 98 10.67 -11.03 -19.68
CA ASP A 98 9.54 -10.46 -20.41
C ASP A 98 8.20 -10.53 -19.63
N ASP A 99 8.22 -11.02 -18.38
CA ASP A 99 7.00 -11.27 -17.62
C ASP A 99 6.81 -10.25 -16.48
N PHE A 100 5.63 -9.62 -16.44
CA PHE A 100 5.21 -8.81 -15.28
C PHE A 100 4.75 -9.70 -14.13
N ILE A 101 5.17 -9.37 -12.92
CA ILE A 101 4.85 -10.10 -11.69
C ILE A 101 4.19 -9.17 -10.70
N LEU A 102 3.02 -9.59 -10.17
CA LEU A 102 2.33 -8.88 -9.10
C LEU A 102 2.92 -9.22 -7.73
N ASN A 103 3.15 -8.18 -6.92
CA ASN A 103 3.64 -8.27 -5.55
C ASN A 103 4.85 -9.20 -5.41
N PRO A 104 5.93 -8.94 -6.17
CA PRO A 104 7.14 -9.75 -6.14
C PRO A 104 7.73 -9.82 -4.74
N SER A 105 8.32 -10.97 -4.41
CA SER A 105 9.08 -11.16 -3.17
C SER A 105 10.34 -10.29 -3.16
N TYR A 106 10.94 -10.09 -1.99
CA TYR A 106 12.21 -9.35 -1.87
C TYR A 106 13.30 -9.88 -2.81
N ARG A 107 13.39 -11.20 -2.99
CA ARG A 107 14.38 -11.82 -3.89
C ARG A 107 14.09 -11.58 -5.37
N GLU A 108 12.83 -11.47 -5.72
CA GLU A 108 12.40 -11.15 -7.08
C GLU A 108 12.61 -9.66 -7.37
N ILE A 109 12.33 -8.78 -6.42
CA ILE A 109 12.61 -7.33 -6.53
C ILE A 109 14.10 -7.06 -6.78
N GLU A 110 15.00 -7.74 -6.05
CA GLU A 110 16.44 -7.60 -6.24
C GLU A 110 16.93 -7.96 -7.66
N ARG A 111 16.19 -8.79 -8.37
CA ARG A 111 16.50 -9.28 -9.71
C ARG A 111 15.65 -8.64 -10.79
N SER A 112 14.66 -7.89 -10.40
CA SER A 112 13.71 -7.24 -11.30
C SER A 112 14.32 -6.00 -11.95
N GLU A 113 14.01 -5.76 -13.21
CA GLU A 113 14.36 -4.55 -13.94
C GLU A 113 13.41 -3.40 -13.62
N LEU A 114 12.28 -3.71 -12.98
CA LEU A 114 11.25 -2.77 -12.57
C LEU A 114 10.84 -3.02 -11.11
N ASP A 115 10.80 -1.97 -10.30
CA ASP A 115 10.10 -1.92 -9.01
C ASP A 115 9.08 -0.78 -9.09
N LEU A 116 7.84 -1.11 -9.43
CA LEU A 116 6.76 -0.18 -9.67
C LEU A 116 5.67 -0.38 -8.62
N VAL A 117 5.30 0.68 -7.92
CA VAL A 117 4.10 0.69 -7.08
C VAL A 117 3.02 1.54 -7.75
N VAL A 118 1.86 0.94 -7.97
CA VAL A 118 0.68 1.59 -8.50
C VAL A 118 -0.39 1.64 -7.43
N ALA A 119 -0.90 2.82 -7.12
CA ALA A 119 -2.04 2.99 -6.24
C ALA A 119 -3.15 3.76 -6.97
N GLY A 120 -4.40 3.33 -6.75
CA GLY A 120 -5.53 3.92 -7.44
C GLY A 120 -6.86 3.73 -6.73
N THR A 121 -7.87 4.41 -7.25
CA THR A 121 -9.29 4.25 -6.92
C THR A 121 -10.01 3.59 -8.10
N ALA A 122 -11.31 3.41 -8.01
CA ALA A 122 -12.13 2.95 -9.14
C ALA A 122 -12.17 3.96 -10.31
N GLU A 123 -11.81 5.21 -10.08
CA GLU A 123 -11.83 6.30 -11.08
C GLU A 123 -10.52 6.43 -11.86
N GLY A 124 -9.42 5.94 -11.29
CA GLY A 124 -8.10 6.01 -11.94
C GLY A 124 -6.93 5.84 -10.99
N VAL A 125 -5.75 5.87 -11.58
CA VAL A 125 -4.47 5.83 -10.87
C VAL A 125 -4.26 7.15 -10.11
N VAL A 126 -3.94 7.06 -8.82
CA VAL A 126 -3.72 8.22 -7.94
C VAL A 126 -2.23 8.45 -7.69
N MET A 127 -1.44 7.38 -7.65
CA MET A 127 0.00 7.46 -7.40
C MET A 127 0.75 6.38 -8.16
N VAL A 128 1.88 6.77 -8.70
CA VAL A 128 2.90 5.88 -9.25
C VAL A 128 4.23 6.21 -8.59
N GLU A 129 4.95 5.17 -8.16
CA GLU A 129 6.33 5.27 -7.70
C GLU A 129 7.14 4.15 -8.34
N ALA A 130 8.18 4.50 -9.10
CA ALA A 130 8.94 3.53 -9.89
C ALA A 130 10.44 3.70 -9.73
N GLY A 131 11.12 2.56 -9.66
CA GLY A 131 12.54 2.42 -9.93
C GLY A 131 12.72 1.47 -11.12
N ALA A 132 13.30 1.94 -12.21
CA ALA A 132 13.46 1.15 -13.43
C ALA A 132 14.88 1.24 -13.99
N GLN A 133 15.33 0.17 -14.64
CA GLN A 133 16.63 0.08 -15.29
C GLN A 133 16.52 0.45 -16.79
N GLN A 134 16.19 1.73 -17.07
CA GLN A 134 16.10 2.25 -18.44
C GLN A 134 15.09 1.52 -19.34
N LEU A 135 13.93 1.15 -18.79
CA LEU A 135 12.85 0.54 -19.54
C LEU A 135 12.24 1.51 -20.56
N PRO A 136 11.78 1.02 -21.73
CA PRO A 136 11.00 1.81 -22.68
C PRO A 136 9.71 2.37 -22.05
N GLU A 137 9.24 3.51 -22.55
CA GLU A 137 8.01 4.13 -22.06
C GLU A 137 6.77 3.23 -22.30
N GLU A 138 6.77 2.47 -23.39
CA GLU A 138 5.70 1.55 -23.75
C GLU A 138 5.55 0.44 -22.68
N ASP A 139 6.65 -0.16 -22.24
CA ASP A 139 6.68 -1.18 -21.20
C ASP A 139 6.26 -0.62 -19.83
N MET A 140 6.61 0.63 -19.55
CA MET A 140 6.19 1.32 -18.34
C MET A 140 4.68 1.56 -18.31
N ILE A 141 4.07 1.91 -19.44
CA ILE A 141 2.62 2.09 -19.55
C ILE A 141 1.93 0.75 -19.35
N GLU A 142 2.41 -0.30 -20.01
CA GLU A 142 1.85 -1.65 -19.87
C GLU A 142 1.94 -2.16 -18.43
N ALA A 143 3.06 -1.91 -17.74
CA ALA A 143 3.23 -2.26 -16.33
C ALA A 143 2.24 -1.51 -15.41
N ILE A 144 1.97 -0.23 -15.69
CA ILE A 144 0.99 0.56 -14.93
C ILE A 144 -0.42 0.00 -15.15
N ASP A 145 -0.80 -0.29 -16.40
CA ASP A 145 -2.12 -0.85 -16.73
C ASP A 145 -2.29 -2.23 -16.08
N PHE A 146 -1.28 -3.10 -16.17
CA PHE A 146 -1.27 -4.39 -15.50
C PHE A 146 -1.45 -4.29 -13.98
N GLY A 147 -0.75 -3.36 -13.34
CA GLY A 147 -0.91 -3.10 -11.92
C GLY A 147 -2.28 -2.52 -11.57
N TYR A 148 -2.81 -1.63 -12.41
CA TYR A 148 -4.10 -1.02 -12.16
C TYR A 148 -5.27 -2.00 -12.26
N GLU A 149 -5.22 -2.99 -13.13
CA GLU A 149 -6.22 -4.06 -13.17
C GLU A 149 -6.30 -4.81 -11.83
N ALA A 150 -5.16 -5.14 -11.23
CA ALA A 150 -5.11 -5.77 -9.92
C ALA A 150 -5.57 -4.84 -8.78
N VAL A 151 -5.32 -3.52 -8.89
CA VAL A 151 -5.86 -2.52 -7.97
C VAL A 151 -7.39 -2.53 -7.99
N LEU A 152 -8.01 -2.59 -9.15
CA LEU A 152 -9.48 -2.65 -9.29
C LEU A 152 -10.08 -3.90 -8.64
N GLU A 153 -9.39 -5.03 -8.72
CA GLU A 153 -9.81 -6.26 -8.05
C GLU A 153 -9.77 -6.11 -6.51
N LEU A 154 -8.71 -5.54 -5.96
CA LEU A 154 -8.60 -5.27 -4.52
C LEU A 154 -9.67 -4.28 -4.03
N ILE A 155 -10.01 -3.28 -4.85
CA ILE A 155 -11.09 -2.33 -4.56
C ILE A 155 -12.44 -3.04 -4.49
N ARG A 156 -12.70 -3.97 -5.42
CA ARG A 156 -13.91 -4.79 -5.40
C ARG A 156 -14.02 -5.59 -4.11
N HIS A 157 -12.94 -6.25 -3.68
CA HIS A 157 -12.90 -7.00 -2.42
C HIS A 157 -13.13 -6.12 -1.19
N GLN A 158 -12.59 -4.91 -1.15
CA GLN A 158 -12.88 -3.96 -0.06
C GLN A 158 -14.38 -3.62 -0.01
N LYS A 159 -15.02 -3.36 -1.16
CA LYS A 159 -16.46 -3.06 -1.24
C LYS A 159 -17.32 -4.25 -0.78
N GLU A 160 -16.96 -5.45 -1.19
CA GLU A 160 -17.63 -6.69 -0.77
C GLU A 160 -17.53 -6.88 0.75
N THR A 161 -16.34 -6.72 1.32
CA THR A 161 -16.10 -6.82 2.77
C THR A 161 -16.94 -5.81 3.57
N ILE A 162 -17.02 -4.57 3.10
CA ILE A 162 -17.82 -3.52 3.76
C ILE A 162 -19.32 -3.87 3.70
N ALA A 163 -19.78 -4.38 2.56
CA ALA A 163 -21.16 -4.80 2.38
C ALA A 163 -21.52 -5.99 3.29
N GLU A 164 -20.65 -6.99 3.41
CA GLU A 164 -20.83 -8.15 4.29
C GLU A 164 -20.88 -7.74 5.77
N LEU A 165 -20.12 -6.73 6.18
CA LEU A 165 -20.12 -6.19 7.53
C LEU A 165 -21.35 -5.31 7.83
N GLY A 166 -22.18 -5.00 6.83
CA GLY A 166 -23.34 -4.15 6.98
C GLY A 166 -23.02 -2.70 7.37
N ILE A 167 -21.86 -2.20 6.97
CA ILE A 167 -21.40 -0.86 7.30
C ILE A 167 -21.97 0.12 6.29
N GLU A 168 -22.79 1.05 6.77
CA GLU A 168 -23.25 2.19 5.98
C GLU A 168 -22.08 3.17 5.81
N LEU A 169 -21.65 3.35 4.57
CA LEU A 169 -20.65 4.35 4.23
C LEU A 169 -21.22 5.76 4.35
N SER A 170 -20.38 6.74 4.66
CA SER A 170 -20.74 8.15 4.67
C SER A 170 -21.28 8.57 3.27
N LEU A 171 -22.14 9.61 3.23
CA LEU A 171 -22.70 10.16 1.99
C LEU A 171 -21.64 10.55 0.94
N ILE A 172 -20.40 10.76 1.36
CA ILE A 172 -19.29 11.08 0.46
C ILE A 172 -18.82 9.85 -0.34
N HIS A 173 -19.11 8.64 0.15
CA HIS A 173 -18.75 7.39 -0.51
C HIS A 173 -19.78 6.94 -1.56
N ILE A 174 -20.83 7.70 -1.72
CA ILE A 174 -21.89 7.47 -2.70
C ILE A 174 -21.66 8.36 -3.92
#